data_0392bd5f9fa49f3adced4b1aaa1c3027
#
_entry.id   0392bd5f9fa49f3adced4b1aaa1c3027
#
_cell.length_a   1.000
_cell.length_b   1.000
_cell.length_c   1.000
_cell.angle_alpha   90.00
_cell.angle_beta   90.00
_cell.angle_gamma   90.00
#
_symmetry.space_group_name_H-M   'P 1'
#
loop_
_entity.id
_entity.type
_entity.pdbx_description
1 polymer ?
#
loop_
_entity_poly.entity_id
_entity_poly.type
_entity_poly.pdbx_seq_one_letter_code
_entity_poly.pdbx_strand_id
1 'polypeptide(L)'
;MLEKNKRERIIALVNKEVVPAIGCTEPMAVALCTAKAATTLGKRPDRIEVLLSPNMLKNAMGVGIPGTGMIGLPIAVSLGALIGKPEYELEVLKDLTPDSLEQGKQYIKNAEINIKLKQGDVDKLYIEVSCYAGDAQATAIISGSHTNFVYAERNGEVVFDKRGGTAGAEADDDIQLNFPMVYEFATTAPLDEISFILKTKEYNMKAAELSIKGNYGHCLGKTMDRPLSHGIFGNNIFSHIISRTASACDARMGGAMIPVMSNSGSGNQGICATNPVVVYALENENTEEEMIRALMLSHLTAIYIKQSLGKLCLLYTSPSPRD
;
A
#
# COMPACT_ATOMS: atom_id res chain seq x y z
N MET A 1 14.50 26.46 -15.94
CA MET A 1 13.22 26.27 -15.20
C MET A 1 12.13 25.86 -16.17
N LEU A 2 11.43 24.76 -15.89
CA LEU A 2 10.33 24.28 -16.72
C LEU A 2 9.19 25.31 -16.82
N GLU A 3 8.46 25.28 -17.92
CA GLU A 3 7.26 26.08 -18.11
C GLU A 3 6.19 25.78 -17.04
N LYS A 4 5.40 26.77 -16.66
CA LYS A 4 4.40 26.66 -15.60
C LYS A 4 3.44 25.48 -15.80
N ASN A 5 2.89 25.31 -16.98
CA ASN A 5 1.99 24.20 -17.30
C ASN A 5 2.64 22.81 -17.06
N LYS A 6 3.92 22.63 -17.45
CA LYS A 6 4.66 21.39 -17.18
C LYS A 6 4.86 21.17 -15.68
N ARG A 7 5.17 22.23 -14.93
CA ARG A 7 5.31 22.12 -13.47
C ARG A 7 4.00 21.71 -12.80
N GLU A 8 2.89 22.34 -13.18
CA GLU A 8 1.55 21.99 -12.66
C GLU A 8 1.19 20.52 -12.93
N ARG A 9 1.48 19.99 -14.12
CA ARG A 9 1.26 18.58 -14.45
C ARG A 9 2.16 17.64 -13.63
N ILE A 10 3.42 18.00 -13.39
CA ILE A 10 4.32 17.22 -12.53
C ILE A 10 3.80 17.22 -11.07
N ILE A 11 3.37 18.38 -10.55
CA ILE A 11 2.80 18.50 -9.21
C ILE A 11 1.54 17.64 -9.08
N ALA A 12 0.65 17.68 -10.08
CA ALA A 12 -0.54 16.84 -10.11
C ALA A 12 -0.18 15.35 -10.07
N LEU A 13 0.82 14.92 -10.84
CA LEU A 13 1.32 13.55 -10.83
C LEU A 13 1.90 13.16 -9.46
N VAL A 14 2.72 14.01 -8.84
CA VAL A 14 3.27 13.74 -7.50
C VAL A 14 2.14 13.62 -6.47
N ASN A 15 1.17 14.52 -6.48
CA ASN A 15 0.03 14.47 -5.55
C ASN A 15 -0.86 13.22 -5.77
N LYS A 16 -0.93 12.70 -6.99
CA LYS A 16 -1.63 11.44 -7.31
C LYS A 16 -0.87 10.21 -6.81
N GLU A 17 0.45 10.19 -6.96
CA GLU A 17 1.28 9.01 -6.72
C GLU A 17 1.90 8.96 -5.30
N VAL A 18 1.99 10.11 -4.60
CA VAL A 18 2.56 10.23 -3.25
C VAL A 18 1.43 10.55 -2.28
N VAL A 19 0.81 9.50 -1.75
CA VAL A 19 -0.39 9.59 -0.91
C VAL A 19 -0.25 8.79 0.38
N PRO A 20 -0.95 9.21 1.47
CA PRO A 20 -0.98 8.44 2.71
C PRO A 20 -1.61 7.07 2.49
N ALA A 21 -1.06 6.04 3.15
CA ALA A 21 -1.59 4.69 3.15
C ALA A 21 -1.41 4.03 4.52
N ILE A 22 -2.41 3.29 5.00
CA ILE A 22 -2.35 2.52 6.24
C ILE A 22 -2.25 1.03 5.90
N GLY A 23 -1.21 0.37 6.43
CA GLY A 23 -0.99 -1.06 6.18
C GLY A 23 -0.56 -1.38 4.74
N CYS A 24 -0.68 -2.65 4.38
CA CYS A 24 -0.38 -3.13 3.03
C CYS A 24 -1.63 -3.04 2.15
N THR A 25 -1.47 -2.53 0.94
CA THR A 25 -2.58 -2.29 0.00
C THR A 25 -3.24 -3.58 -0.48
N GLU A 26 -2.46 -4.65 -0.65
CA GLU A 26 -2.96 -5.92 -1.17
C GLU A 26 -3.99 -6.59 -0.25
N PRO A 27 -3.73 -6.84 1.05
CA PRO A 27 -4.76 -7.40 1.92
C PRO A 27 -5.95 -6.45 2.12
N MET A 28 -5.73 -5.12 2.05
CA MET A 28 -6.85 -4.16 2.11
C MET A 28 -7.71 -4.23 0.86
N ALA A 29 -7.13 -4.42 -0.32
CA ALA A 29 -7.90 -4.64 -1.55
C ALA A 29 -8.70 -5.96 -1.51
N VAL A 30 -8.16 -7.02 -0.89
CA VAL A 30 -8.91 -8.26 -0.67
C VAL A 30 -10.06 -8.04 0.32
N ALA A 31 -9.83 -7.32 1.43
CA ALA A 31 -10.89 -6.94 2.37
C ALA A 31 -11.96 -6.07 1.70
N LEU A 32 -11.56 -5.12 0.85
CA LEU A 32 -12.44 -4.26 0.07
C LEU A 32 -13.31 -5.06 -0.91
N CYS A 33 -12.71 -6.00 -1.64
CA CYS A 33 -13.44 -6.88 -2.55
C CYS A 33 -14.44 -7.75 -1.78
N THR A 34 -14.04 -8.26 -0.60
CA THR A 34 -14.92 -9.02 0.28
C THR A 34 -16.08 -8.16 0.81
N ALA A 35 -15.79 -6.94 1.24
CA ALA A 35 -16.82 -5.99 1.68
C ALA A 35 -17.85 -5.72 0.58
N LYS A 36 -17.39 -5.54 -0.67
CA LYS A 36 -18.28 -5.36 -1.82
C LYS A 36 -19.16 -6.58 -2.07
N ALA A 37 -18.58 -7.78 -2.08
CA ALA A 37 -19.34 -9.02 -2.28
C ALA A 37 -20.38 -9.23 -1.13
N ALA A 38 -19.98 -9.03 0.13
CA ALA A 38 -20.85 -9.18 1.28
C ALA A 38 -21.99 -8.13 1.29
N THR A 39 -21.69 -6.87 0.96
CA THR A 39 -22.71 -5.82 0.82
C THR A 39 -23.67 -6.12 -0.33
N THR A 40 -23.17 -6.62 -1.45
CA THR A 40 -24.01 -7.04 -2.59
C THR A 40 -24.90 -8.22 -2.23
N LEU A 41 -24.40 -9.18 -1.44
CA LEU A 41 -25.18 -10.29 -0.92
C LEU A 41 -26.33 -9.82 0.01
N GLY A 42 -26.08 -8.76 0.80
CA GLY A 42 -27.05 -8.19 1.73
C GLY A 42 -27.33 -9.04 2.98
N LYS A 43 -26.50 -10.05 3.23
CA LYS A 43 -26.56 -10.96 4.39
C LYS A 43 -25.14 -11.30 4.84
N ARG A 44 -24.99 -11.72 6.11
CA ARG A 44 -23.72 -12.25 6.60
C ARG A 44 -23.41 -13.57 5.89
N PRO A 45 -22.27 -13.69 5.20
CA PRO A 45 -21.92 -14.94 4.52
C PRO A 45 -21.63 -16.06 5.54
N ASP A 46 -21.94 -17.29 5.19
CA ASP A 46 -21.50 -18.51 5.90
C ASP A 46 -20.31 -19.19 5.22
N ARG A 47 -20.13 -18.93 3.90
CA ARG A 47 -18.98 -19.38 3.12
C ARG A 47 -18.46 -18.25 2.22
N ILE A 48 -17.14 -18.12 2.13
CA ILE A 48 -16.46 -17.13 1.28
C ILE A 48 -15.38 -17.85 0.48
N GLU A 49 -15.41 -17.67 -0.83
CA GLU A 49 -14.34 -18.11 -1.74
C GLU A 49 -13.60 -16.90 -2.27
N VAL A 50 -12.27 -16.92 -2.17
CA VAL A 50 -11.37 -15.88 -2.64
C VAL A 50 -10.40 -16.46 -3.65
N LEU A 51 -10.43 -15.93 -4.87
CA LEU A 51 -9.53 -16.32 -5.94
C LEU A 51 -8.61 -15.15 -6.26
N LEU A 52 -7.31 -15.39 -6.21
CA LEU A 52 -6.29 -14.35 -6.34
C LEU A 52 -5.30 -14.69 -7.46
N SER A 53 -4.80 -13.67 -8.14
CA SER A 53 -3.59 -13.84 -8.95
C SER A 53 -2.40 -14.25 -8.08
N PRO A 54 -1.37 -14.90 -8.64
CA PRO A 54 -0.17 -15.29 -7.89
C PRO A 54 0.48 -14.11 -7.15
N ASN A 55 0.53 -12.93 -7.78
CA ASN A 55 1.10 -11.73 -7.17
C ASN A 55 0.31 -11.25 -5.96
N MET A 56 -1.02 -11.22 -6.06
CA MET A 56 -1.88 -10.82 -4.96
C MET A 56 -1.76 -11.77 -3.78
N LEU A 57 -1.76 -13.08 -4.02
CA LEU A 57 -1.60 -14.07 -2.96
C LEU A 57 -0.24 -13.94 -2.27
N LYS A 58 0.85 -13.89 -3.04
CA LYS A 58 2.22 -13.74 -2.53
C LYS A 58 2.37 -12.51 -1.64
N ASN A 59 1.85 -11.37 -2.10
CA ASN A 59 2.03 -10.09 -1.42
C ASN A 59 1.14 -9.92 -0.18
N ALA A 60 -0.03 -10.56 -0.16
CA ALA A 60 -1.02 -10.37 0.89
C ALA A 60 -0.96 -11.39 2.03
N MET A 61 -0.47 -12.62 1.77
CA MET A 61 -0.59 -13.73 2.71
C MET A 61 0.27 -13.63 3.97
N GLY A 62 1.37 -12.86 3.93
CA GLY A 62 2.35 -12.81 5.03
C GLY A 62 2.46 -11.46 5.71
N VAL A 63 1.43 -10.60 5.63
CA VAL A 63 1.48 -9.22 6.12
C VAL A 63 0.55 -9.02 7.29
N GLY A 64 0.95 -8.15 8.23
CA GLY A 64 0.12 -7.73 9.35
C GLY A 64 -1.09 -6.91 8.88
N ILE A 65 -2.27 -7.26 9.40
CA ILE A 65 -3.50 -6.51 9.13
C ILE A 65 -3.63 -5.40 10.17
N PRO A 66 -3.78 -4.14 9.74
CA PRO A 66 -3.76 -2.99 10.62
C PRO A 66 -4.73 -3.11 11.80
N GLY A 67 -4.25 -2.83 13.01
CA GLY A 67 -5.04 -2.82 14.23
C GLY A 67 -5.44 -4.19 14.79
N THR A 68 -5.12 -5.29 14.08
CA THR A 68 -5.58 -6.63 14.50
C THR A 68 -4.56 -7.41 15.34
N GLY A 69 -3.28 -7.09 15.24
CA GLY A 69 -2.19 -7.92 15.74
C GLY A 69 -2.09 -9.28 15.05
N MET A 70 -2.80 -9.50 13.96
CA MET A 70 -2.84 -10.75 13.21
C MET A 70 -2.23 -10.58 11.81
N ILE A 71 -1.80 -11.69 11.23
CA ILE A 71 -1.15 -11.75 9.92
C ILE A 71 -2.04 -12.53 8.95
N GLY A 72 -2.07 -12.09 7.70
CA GLY A 72 -2.59 -12.86 6.57
C GLY A 72 -4.04 -12.59 6.23
N LEU A 73 -4.45 -13.18 5.12
CA LEU A 73 -5.71 -12.93 4.47
C LEU A 73 -6.98 -13.36 5.26
N PRO A 74 -6.99 -14.46 6.05
CA PRO A 74 -8.22 -14.89 6.71
C PRO A 74 -8.86 -13.81 7.57
N ILE A 75 -8.07 -13.05 8.34
CA ILE A 75 -8.61 -11.96 9.16
C ILE A 75 -9.04 -10.75 8.33
N ALA A 76 -8.34 -10.44 7.24
CA ALA A 76 -8.73 -9.37 6.32
C ALA A 76 -10.07 -9.67 5.64
N VAL A 77 -10.27 -10.91 5.16
CA VAL A 77 -11.52 -11.39 4.57
C VAL A 77 -12.65 -11.38 5.59
N SER A 78 -12.41 -11.91 6.78
CA SER A 78 -13.40 -11.93 7.86
C SER A 78 -13.88 -10.52 8.22
N LEU A 79 -12.96 -9.60 8.45
CA LEU A 79 -13.32 -8.21 8.81
C LEU A 79 -13.94 -7.46 7.62
N GLY A 80 -13.47 -7.70 6.39
CA GLY A 80 -14.10 -7.18 5.19
C GLY A 80 -15.58 -7.57 5.09
N ALA A 81 -15.90 -8.82 5.40
CA ALA A 81 -17.28 -9.33 5.39
C ALA A 81 -18.17 -8.79 6.53
N LEU A 82 -17.57 -8.53 7.71
CA LEU A 82 -18.33 -8.15 8.90
C LEU A 82 -18.53 -6.65 9.07
N ILE A 83 -17.49 -5.87 8.81
CA ILE A 83 -17.47 -4.43 9.10
C ILE A 83 -17.01 -3.58 7.91
N GLY A 84 -16.53 -4.23 6.84
CA GLY A 84 -15.97 -3.50 5.69
C GLY A 84 -17.02 -2.65 5.00
N LYS A 85 -16.66 -1.40 4.69
CA LYS A 85 -17.48 -0.47 3.94
C LYS A 85 -16.78 -0.15 2.62
N PRO A 86 -17.34 -0.58 1.47
CA PRO A 86 -16.69 -0.37 0.16
C PRO A 86 -16.38 1.08 -0.17
N GLU A 87 -17.16 2.03 0.34
CA GLU A 87 -16.97 3.47 0.15
C GLU A 87 -15.71 4.03 0.82
N TYR A 88 -15.08 3.27 1.72
CA TYR A 88 -13.82 3.65 2.35
C TYR A 88 -12.58 3.20 1.55
N GLU A 89 -12.78 2.53 0.43
CA GLU A 89 -11.69 2.04 -0.42
C GLU A 89 -10.61 1.28 0.39
N LEU A 90 -9.34 1.67 0.30
CA LEU A 90 -8.26 1.00 1.03
C LEU A 90 -8.24 1.27 2.55
N GLU A 91 -9.11 2.15 3.04
CA GLU A 91 -9.37 2.32 4.47
C GLU A 91 -10.57 1.49 4.96
N VAL A 92 -10.94 0.45 4.22
CA VAL A 92 -12.14 -0.40 4.42
C VAL A 92 -12.32 -0.91 5.85
N LEU A 93 -11.25 -1.04 6.63
CA LEU A 93 -11.24 -1.49 8.02
C LEU A 93 -11.04 -0.36 9.05
N LYS A 94 -11.19 0.92 8.67
CA LYS A 94 -10.93 2.04 9.59
C LYS A 94 -11.85 2.07 10.82
N ASP A 95 -13.04 1.48 10.71
CA ASP A 95 -13.98 1.37 11.82
C ASP A 95 -13.73 0.15 12.73
N LEU A 96 -12.55 -0.48 12.63
CA LEU A 96 -12.17 -1.62 13.46
C LEU A 96 -12.21 -1.26 14.95
N THR A 97 -12.92 -2.07 15.73
CA THR A 97 -12.97 -1.99 17.19
C THR A 97 -12.50 -3.31 17.82
N PRO A 98 -12.13 -3.34 19.12
CA PRO A 98 -11.79 -4.59 19.80
C PRO A 98 -12.91 -5.65 19.70
N ASP A 99 -14.17 -5.24 19.78
CA ASP A 99 -15.33 -6.15 19.68
C ASP A 99 -15.46 -6.73 18.28
N SER A 100 -15.33 -5.91 17.23
CA SER A 100 -15.39 -6.40 15.85
C SER A 100 -14.19 -7.27 15.51
N LEU A 101 -13.02 -7.02 16.09
CA LEU A 101 -11.85 -7.90 15.95
C LEU A 101 -12.13 -9.28 16.56
N GLU A 102 -12.71 -9.34 17.75
CA GLU A 102 -13.04 -10.62 18.38
C GLU A 102 -14.11 -11.37 17.57
N GLN A 103 -15.13 -10.66 17.08
CA GLN A 103 -16.11 -11.24 16.14
C GLN A 103 -15.44 -11.78 14.88
N GLY A 104 -14.44 -11.06 14.33
CA GLY A 104 -13.66 -11.52 13.18
C GLY A 104 -12.89 -12.81 13.45
N LYS A 105 -12.27 -12.92 14.64
CA LYS A 105 -11.59 -14.14 15.06
C LYS A 105 -12.53 -15.34 15.21
N GLN A 106 -13.72 -15.11 15.78
CA GLN A 106 -14.75 -16.16 15.88
C GLN A 106 -15.31 -16.54 14.50
N TYR A 107 -15.48 -15.56 13.61
CA TYR A 107 -15.96 -15.81 12.26
C TYR A 107 -15.01 -16.72 11.46
N ILE A 108 -13.69 -16.53 11.57
CA ILE A 108 -12.70 -17.42 10.92
C ILE A 108 -12.84 -18.86 11.38
N LYS A 109 -13.27 -19.09 12.65
CA LYS A 109 -13.45 -20.47 13.18
C LYS A 109 -14.75 -21.13 12.71
N ASN A 110 -15.78 -20.32 12.44
CA ASN A 110 -17.14 -20.79 12.22
C ASN A 110 -17.58 -20.75 10.74
N ALA A 111 -17.00 -19.86 9.95
CA ALA A 111 -17.31 -19.70 8.53
C ALA A 111 -16.26 -20.42 7.68
N GLU A 112 -16.69 -20.92 6.54
CA GLU A 112 -15.80 -21.52 5.57
C GLU A 112 -15.16 -20.45 4.70
N ILE A 113 -13.86 -20.17 4.91
CA ILE A 113 -13.07 -19.20 4.12
C ILE A 113 -12.04 -19.96 3.30
N ASN A 114 -12.24 -20.01 1.99
CA ASN A 114 -11.38 -20.69 1.03
C ASN A 114 -10.62 -19.66 0.19
N ILE A 115 -9.29 -19.64 0.32
CA ILE A 115 -8.42 -18.73 -0.43
C ILE A 115 -7.54 -19.56 -1.37
N LYS A 116 -7.65 -19.32 -2.68
CA LYS A 116 -7.00 -20.11 -3.72
C LYS A 116 -6.41 -19.24 -4.82
N LEU A 117 -5.50 -19.80 -5.59
CA LEU A 117 -5.03 -19.21 -6.83
C LEU A 117 -6.11 -19.30 -7.91
N LYS A 118 -6.35 -18.17 -8.60
CA LYS A 118 -7.16 -18.15 -9.82
C LYS A 118 -6.42 -18.90 -10.92
N GLN A 119 -7.09 -19.84 -11.54
CA GLN A 119 -6.57 -20.56 -12.71
C GLN A 119 -6.81 -19.75 -14.00
N GLY A 120 -5.92 -19.90 -14.97
CA GLY A 120 -5.97 -19.21 -16.25
C GLY A 120 -5.19 -17.90 -16.27
N ASP A 121 -5.24 -17.23 -17.40
CA ASP A 121 -4.58 -15.94 -17.60
C ASP A 121 -5.46 -14.81 -17.04
N VAL A 122 -4.94 -14.14 -16.03
CA VAL A 122 -5.60 -13.00 -15.37
C VAL A 122 -4.61 -11.87 -15.15
N ASP A 123 -5.11 -10.67 -14.92
CA ASP A 123 -4.27 -9.52 -14.59
C ASP A 123 -3.35 -9.82 -13.39
N LYS A 124 -2.18 -9.21 -13.38
CA LYS A 124 -1.23 -9.29 -12.26
C LYS A 124 -1.87 -8.89 -10.93
N LEU A 125 -2.79 -7.91 -10.95
CA LEU A 125 -3.68 -7.58 -9.86
C LEU A 125 -5.08 -8.09 -10.19
N TYR A 126 -5.44 -9.23 -9.61
CA TYR A 126 -6.77 -9.81 -9.74
C TYR A 126 -7.23 -10.39 -8.41
N ILE A 127 -8.42 -9.99 -8.03
CA ILE A 127 -9.12 -10.43 -6.81
C ILE A 127 -10.56 -10.74 -7.19
N GLU A 128 -11.02 -11.96 -6.93
CA GLU A 128 -12.42 -12.36 -7.08
C GLU A 128 -12.89 -12.91 -5.75
N VAL A 129 -13.98 -12.42 -5.24
CA VAL A 129 -14.59 -12.87 -4.00
C VAL A 129 -16.03 -13.24 -4.23
N SER A 130 -16.37 -14.48 -3.88
CA SER A 130 -17.74 -14.97 -3.88
C SER A 130 -18.17 -15.26 -2.44
N CYS A 131 -19.26 -14.62 -2.03
CA CYS A 131 -19.90 -14.77 -0.73
C CYS A 131 -21.20 -15.56 -0.86
N TYR A 132 -21.43 -16.49 0.04
CA TYR A 132 -22.61 -17.36 0.07
C TYR A 132 -23.31 -17.29 1.43
N ALA A 133 -24.66 -17.35 1.42
CA ALA A 133 -25.50 -17.45 2.60
C ALA A 133 -26.75 -18.27 2.28
N GLY A 134 -26.76 -19.56 2.63
CA GLY A 134 -27.74 -20.54 2.15
C GLY A 134 -27.73 -20.59 0.63
N ASP A 135 -28.88 -20.39 -0.03
CA ASP A 135 -29.01 -20.40 -1.50
C ASP A 135 -28.61 -19.07 -2.17
N ALA A 136 -28.35 -18.03 -1.38
CA ALA A 136 -27.97 -16.73 -1.93
C ALA A 136 -26.47 -16.65 -2.14
N GLN A 137 -26.07 -16.04 -3.26
CA GLN A 137 -24.67 -15.77 -3.58
C GLN A 137 -24.44 -14.37 -4.14
N ALA A 138 -23.26 -13.85 -3.95
CA ALA A 138 -22.82 -12.62 -4.64
C ALA A 138 -21.33 -12.68 -4.89
N THR A 139 -20.92 -12.15 -6.06
CA THR A 139 -19.51 -12.11 -6.48
C THR A 139 -19.12 -10.67 -6.76
N ALA A 140 -17.89 -10.30 -6.39
CA ALA A 140 -17.25 -9.05 -6.78
C ALA A 140 -15.84 -9.32 -7.29
N ILE A 141 -15.40 -8.52 -8.28
CA ILE A 141 -14.06 -8.64 -8.87
C ILE A 141 -13.39 -7.26 -8.89
N ILE A 142 -12.14 -7.24 -8.42
CA ILE A 142 -11.19 -6.12 -8.58
C ILE A 142 -10.10 -6.58 -9.55
N SER A 143 -9.77 -5.75 -10.57
CA SER A 143 -8.71 -6.04 -11.54
C SER A 143 -8.00 -4.78 -12.01
N GLY A 144 -6.70 -4.90 -12.30
CA GLY A 144 -5.84 -3.83 -12.84
C GLY A 144 -5.33 -2.82 -11.80
N SER A 145 -6.15 -2.43 -10.82
CA SER A 145 -5.73 -1.59 -9.69
C SER A 145 -6.48 -1.97 -8.40
N HIS A 146 -5.95 -1.57 -7.23
CA HIS A 146 -6.42 -2.05 -5.92
C HIS A 146 -7.86 -1.68 -5.56
N THR A 147 -8.43 -0.67 -6.20
CA THR A 147 -9.81 -0.18 -5.96
C THR A 147 -10.71 -0.27 -7.18
N ASN A 148 -10.18 -0.78 -8.30
CA ASN A 148 -10.95 -0.85 -9.56
C ASN A 148 -11.87 -2.08 -9.58
N PHE A 149 -13.11 -1.88 -9.19
CA PHE A 149 -14.15 -2.90 -9.36
C PHE A 149 -14.54 -3.03 -10.84
N VAL A 150 -14.37 -4.22 -11.38
CA VAL A 150 -14.70 -4.54 -12.78
C VAL A 150 -15.98 -5.37 -12.92
N TYR A 151 -16.44 -6.00 -11.84
CA TYR A 151 -17.63 -6.83 -11.87
C TYR A 151 -18.29 -6.95 -10.51
N ALA A 152 -19.62 -7.00 -10.47
CA ALA A 152 -20.39 -7.52 -9.36
C ALA A 152 -21.70 -8.15 -9.84
N GLU A 153 -22.08 -9.26 -9.17
CA GLU A 153 -23.35 -9.96 -9.39
C GLU A 153 -23.98 -10.40 -8.08
N ARG A 154 -25.28 -10.67 -8.12
CA ARG A 154 -26.05 -11.28 -7.04
C ARG A 154 -27.03 -12.30 -7.60
N ASN A 155 -26.95 -13.57 -7.16
CA ASN A 155 -27.83 -14.66 -7.60
C ASN A 155 -27.92 -14.83 -9.13
N GLY A 156 -26.81 -14.57 -9.84
CA GLY A 156 -26.76 -14.62 -11.30
C GLY A 156 -27.22 -13.33 -11.99
N GLU A 157 -27.75 -12.36 -11.26
CA GLU A 157 -28.10 -11.04 -11.82
C GLU A 157 -26.89 -10.11 -11.73
N VAL A 158 -26.45 -9.63 -12.88
CA VAL A 158 -25.28 -8.74 -12.99
C VAL A 158 -25.65 -7.33 -12.50
N VAL A 159 -24.98 -6.87 -11.44
CA VAL A 159 -25.14 -5.50 -10.92
C VAL A 159 -24.37 -4.51 -11.79
N PHE A 160 -23.15 -4.86 -12.16
CA PHE A 160 -22.37 -4.16 -13.20
C PHE A 160 -21.30 -5.10 -13.78
N ASP A 161 -20.94 -4.87 -15.04
CA ASP A 161 -19.86 -5.57 -15.74
C ASP A 161 -19.05 -4.58 -16.58
N LYS A 162 -17.80 -4.39 -16.21
CA LYS A 162 -16.81 -3.58 -16.93
C LYS A 162 -15.67 -4.46 -17.48
N ARG A 163 -15.82 -5.79 -17.39
CA ARG A 163 -14.84 -6.74 -17.96
C ARG A 163 -14.89 -6.64 -19.48
N GLY A 164 -13.75 -6.63 -20.14
CA GLY A 164 -13.69 -6.52 -21.63
C GLY A 164 -13.84 -5.09 -22.18
N GLY A 165 -14.20 -4.10 -21.37
CA GLY A 165 -13.77 -2.74 -21.67
C GLY A 165 -12.24 -2.76 -21.56
N THR A 166 -11.54 -2.14 -22.51
CA THR A 166 -10.14 -1.78 -22.30
C THR A 166 -10.08 -1.23 -20.89
N ALA A 167 -9.40 -1.97 -19.99
CA ALA A 167 -9.25 -1.59 -18.57
C ALA A 167 -9.01 -0.10 -18.59
N GLY A 168 -9.91 0.67 -17.99
CA GLY A 168 -9.91 2.10 -18.21
C GLY A 168 -8.50 2.63 -18.17
N ALA A 169 -7.93 2.74 -19.33
CA ALA A 169 -7.08 3.83 -19.62
C ALA A 169 -8.03 5.02 -19.37
N GLU A 170 -8.22 5.44 -18.10
CA GLU A 170 -8.18 6.86 -17.86
C GLU A 170 -7.03 7.27 -18.74
N ALA A 171 -7.33 7.97 -19.83
CA ALA A 171 -6.36 8.40 -20.81
C ALA A 171 -5.21 8.87 -19.96
N ASP A 172 -4.09 8.17 -20.00
CA ASP A 172 -2.97 8.41 -19.07
C ASP A 172 -2.40 9.75 -19.54
N ASP A 173 -3.16 10.81 -19.23
CA ASP A 173 -2.82 12.20 -19.50
C ASP A 173 -1.72 12.65 -18.52
N ASP A 174 -1.22 11.67 -17.75
CA ASP A 174 -0.07 11.86 -16.90
C ASP A 174 1.15 12.20 -17.75
N ILE A 175 1.83 13.24 -17.32
CA ILE A 175 3.07 13.64 -18.00
C ILE A 175 4.07 12.49 -17.96
N GLN A 176 4.57 12.08 -19.13
CA GLN A 176 5.65 11.11 -19.21
C GLN A 176 6.95 11.76 -18.78
N LEU A 177 7.52 11.24 -17.69
CA LEU A 177 8.75 11.76 -17.12
C LEU A 177 9.98 11.25 -17.91
N ASN A 178 11.02 12.06 -17.88
CA ASN A 178 12.38 11.64 -18.20
C ASN A 178 13.35 12.23 -17.17
N PHE A 179 14.52 11.65 -17.03
CA PHE A 179 15.44 12.06 -15.95
C PHE A 179 15.87 13.53 -16.01
N PRO A 180 16.21 14.11 -17.19
CA PRO A 180 16.48 15.55 -17.26
C PRO A 180 15.35 16.44 -16.72
N MET A 181 14.10 16.12 -17.05
CA MET A 181 12.92 16.84 -16.56
C MET A 181 12.76 16.68 -15.04
N VAL A 182 12.94 15.47 -14.52
CA VAL A 182 12.91 15.18 -13.07
C VAL A 182 13.94 16.01 -12.33
N TYR A 183 15.19 16.00 -12.82
CA TYR A 183 16.28 16.74 -12.22
C TYR A 183 16.05 18.26 -12.28
N GLU A 184 15.69 18.78 -13.46
CA GLU A 184 15.43 20.21 -13.62
C GLU A 184 14.28 20.67 -12.70
N PHE A 185 13.17 19.92 -12.65
CA PHE A 185 12.05 20.25 -11.78
C PHE A 185 12.47 20.29 -10.31
N ALA A 186 13.10 19.23 -9.80
CA ALA A 186 13.49 19.14 -8.40
C ALA A 186 14.46 20.25 -7.98
N THR A 187 15.36 20.66 -8.88
CA THR A 187 16.42 21.65 -8.57
C THR A 187 16.02 23.09 -8.81
N THR A 188 15.03 23.37 -9.69
CA THR A 188 14.73 24.75 -10.13
C THR A 188 13.27 25.19 -9.87
N ALA A 189 12.37 24.29 -9.49
CA ALA A 189 10.99 24.66 -9.18
C ALA A 189 10.91 25.66 -8.00
N PRO A 190 9.96 26.60 -8.01
CA PRO A 190 9.70 27.45 -6.86
C PRO A 190 9.44 26.61 -5.60
N LEU A 191 10.03 27.02 -4.48
CA LEU A 191 10.00 26.23 -3.24
C LEU A 191 8.58 26.07 -2.69
N ASP A 192 7.76 27.10 -2.80
CA ASP A 192 6.36 27.09 -2.41
C ASP A 192 5.51 26.08 -3.20
N GLU A 193 5.87 25.81 -4.47
CA GLU A 193 5.18 24.81 -5.30
C GLU A 193 5.51 23.38 -4.88
N ILE A 194 6.65 23.14 -4.22
CA ILE A 194 7.14 21.78 -3.92
C ILE A 194 7.29 21.45 -2.43
N SER A 195 7.10 22.41 -1.53
CA SER A 195 7.26 22.25 -0.08
C SER A 195 6.30 21.23 0.53
N PHE A 196 5.18 20.92 -0.13
CA PHE A 196 4.23 19.91 0.30
C PHE A 196 4.86 18.52 0.45
N ILE A 197 6.01 18.27 -0.21
CA ILE A 197 6.71 16.99 -0.12
C ILE A 197 7.24 16.71 1.31
N LEU A 198 7.38 17.73 2.16
CA LEU A 198 7.76 17.57 3.56
C LEU A 198 6.78 16.71 4.36
N LYS A 199 5.53 16.58 3.92
CA LYS A 199 4.58 15.64 4.53
C LYS A 199 5.11 14.20 4.52
N THR A 200 5.93 13.84 3.54
CA THR A 200 6.53 12.50 3.48
C THR A 200 7.45 12.25 4.68
N LYS A 201 8.26 13.24 5.05
CA LYS A 201 9.10 13.22 6.26
C LYS A 201 8.23 13.03 7.51
N GLU A 202 7.18 13.85 7.66
CA GLU A 202 6.31 13.81 8.83
C GLU A 202 5.72 12.41 9.06
N TYR A 203 5.12 11.83 8.03
CA TYR A 203 4.48 10.52 8.11
C TYR A 203 5.48 9.38 8.33
N ASN A 204 6.53 9.33 7.52
CA ASN A 204 7.42 8.17 7.48
C ASN A 204 8.40 8.15 8.66
N MET A 205 8.85 9.31 9.15
CA MET A 205 9.67 9.38 10.36
C MET A 205 8.85 9.04 11.61
N LYS A 206 7.59 9.48 11.68
CA LYS A 206 6.69 9.12 12.78
C LYS A 206 6.45 7.60 12.85
N ALA A 207 6.31 6.94 11.70
CA ALA A 207 6.22 5.48 11.65
C ALA A 207 7.50 4.80 12.14
N ALA A 208 8.68 5.33 11.78
CA ALA A 208 9.96 4.83 12.28
C ALA A 208 10.07 4.96 13.81
N GLU A 209 9.72 6.11 14.36
CA GLU A 209 9.74 6.35 15.81
C GLU A 209 8.80 5.41 16.57
N LEU A 210 7.60 5.17 16.05
CA LEU A 210 6.65 4.24 16.63
C LEU A 210 7.24 2.84 16.73
N SER A 211 7.88 2.37 15.66
CA SER A 211 8.47 1.03 15.62
C SER A 211 9.67 0.88 16.53
N ILE A 212 10.53 1.88 16.62
CA ILE A 212 11.69 1.87 17.54
C ILE A 212 11.23 1.73 19.00
N LYS A 213 10.13 2.43 19.36
CA LYS A 213 9.56 2.36 20.72
C LYS A 213 8.73 1.10 20.96
N GLY A 214 8.18 0.49 19.90
CA GLY A 214 7.30 -0.67 19.94
C GLY A 214 7.99 -1.99 19.58
N ASN A 215 7.18 -2.99 19.22
CA ASN A 215 7.62 -4.28 18.70
C ASN A 215 6.78 -4.61 17.47
N TYR A 216 7.27 -4.22 16.30
CA TYR A 216 6.58 -4.42 15.04
C TYR A 216 7.45 -5.20 14.06
N GLY A 217 6.83 -6.02 13.23
CA GLY A 217 7.48 -6.76 12.17
C GLY A 217 8.64 -7.62 12.69
N HIS A 218 9.77 -7.52 12.04
CA HIS A 218 10.98 -8.24 12.42
C HIS A 218 11.87 -7.46 13.42
N CYS A 219 11.46 -6.27 13.82
CA CYS A 219 12.23 -5.38 14.68
C CYS A 219 13.65 -5.09 14.15
N LEU A 220 13.86 -5.14 12.83
CA LEU A 220 15.18 -4.94 12.24
C LEU A 220 15.72 -3.55 12.54
N GLY A 221 14.91 -2.51 12.27
CA GLY A 221 15.33 -1.14 12.52
C GLY A 221 15.65 -0.87 13.99
N LYS A 222 14.81 -1.37 14.91
CA LYS A 222 15.03 -1.29 16.36
C LYS A 222 16.29 -2.06 16.79
N THR A 223 16.59 -3.18 16.15
CA THR A 223 17.80 -3.95 16.42
C THR A 223 19.04 -3.19 15.97
N MET A 224 19.00 -2.55 14.81
CA MET A 224 20.10 -1.71 14.31
C MET A 224 20.40 -0.49 15.21
N ASP A 225 19.41 0.01 15.94
CA ASP A 225 19.53 1.15 16.86
C ASP A 225 20.15 0.78 18.24
N ARG A 226 20.47 -0.50 18.48
CA ARG A 226 21.02 -0.97 19.76
C ARG A 226 22.53 -0.78 19.84
N PRO A 227 23.09 -0.52 21.06
CA PRO A 227 24.53 -0.37 21.24
C PRO A 227 25.38 -1.55 20.73
N LEU A 228 24.88 -2.79 20.84
CA LEU A 228 25.55 -3.97 20.29
C LEU A 228 25.69 -3.90 18.79
N SER A 229 24.63 -3.48 18.09
CA SER A 229 24.65 -3.32 16.63
C SER A 229 25.60 -2.20 16.22
N HIS A 230 25.67 -1.12 16.99
CA HIS A 230 26.64 -0.05 16.78
C HIS A 230 28.10 -0.54 16.90
N GLY A 231 28.36 -1.50 17.79
CA GLY A 231 29.67 -2.14 17.87
C GLY A 231 30.06 -2.98 16.64
N ILE A 232 29.08 -3.50 15.93
CA ILE A 232 29.29 -4.34 14.73
C ILE A 232 29.27 -3.50 13.44
N PHE A 233 28.29 -2.62 13.27
CA PHE A 233 28.03 -1.87 12.03
C PHE A 233 28.49 -0.40 12.10
N GLY A 234 28.97 0.04 13.25
CA GLY A 234 29.26 1.44 13.55
C GLY A 234 28.03 2.26 13.91
N ASN A 235 28.27 3.34 14.64
CA ASN A 235 27.27 4.39 14.92
C ASN A 235 27.52 5.54 13.95
N ASN A 236 26.96 5.45 12.78
CA ASN A 236 27.21 6.36 11.68
C ASN A 236 25.92 6.55 10.83
N ILE A 237 25.97 7.49 9.91
CA ILE A 237 24.86 7.85 9.05
C ILE A 237 24.25 6.64 8.31
N PHE A 238 25.08 5.68 7.90
CA PHE A 238 24.61 4.49 7.19
C PHE A 238 23.73 3.59 8.08
N SER A 239 24.19 3.32 9.33
CA SER A 239 23.43 2.54 10.31
C SER A 239 22.12 3.25 10.70
N HIS A 240 22.14 4.59 10.80
CA HIS A 240 20.95 5.38 11.11
C HIS A 240 19.93 5.38 9.96
N ILE A 241 20.38 5.51 8.71
CA ILE A 241 19.51 5.38 7.54
C ILE A 241 18.83 4.01 7.53
N ILE A 242 19.58 2.92 7.74
CA ILE A 242 19.00 1.57 7.77
C ILE A 242 18.01 1.45 8.93
N SER A 243 18.39 1.88 10.14
CA SER A 243 17.52 1.81 11.31
C SER A 243 16.19 2.52 11.08
N ARG A 244 16.20 3.79 10.67
CA ARG A 244 14.98 4.59 10.48
C ARG A 244 14.11 4.07 9.32
N THR A 245 14.74 3.63 8.24
CA THR A 245 14.01 3.11 7.07
C THR A 245 13.38 1.74 7.39
N ALA A 246 14.14 0.82 7.94
CA ALA A 246 13.64 -0.50 8.32
C ALA A 246 12.57 -0.41 9.42
N SER A 247 12.72 0.48 10.42
CA SER A 247 11.72 0.67 11.47
C SER A 247 10.37 1.12 10.91
N ALA A 248 10.34 2.06 9.96
CA ALA A 248 9.09 2.48 9.33
C ALA A 248 8.44 1.33 8.55
N CYS A 249 9.24 0.53 7.84
CA CYS A 249 8.76 -0.67 7.17
C CYS A 249 8.27 -1.73 8.18
N ASP A 250 8.97 -1.94 9.29
CA ASP A 250 8.56 -2.84 10.37
C ASP A 250 7.20 -2.43 10.96
N ALA A 251 6.98 -1.13 11.23
CA ALA A 251 5.70 -0.62 11.69
C ALA A 251 4.58 -0.95 10.69
N ARG A 252 4.77 -0.59 9.43
CA ARG A 252 3.78 -0.79 8.38
C ARG A 252 3.46 -2.26 8.14
N MET A 253 4.49 -3.09 7.96
CA MET A 253 4.33 -4.51 7.64
C MET A 253 3.89 -5.34 8.86
N GLY A 254 4.20 -4.86 10.07
CA GLY A 254 3.73 -5.43 11.32
C GLY A 254 2.30 -5.05 11.69
N GLY A 255 1.58 -4.30 10.85
CA GLY A 255 0.17 -3.97 11.05
C GLY A 255 -0.08 -2.83 12.03
N ALA A 256 0.87 -1.90 12.20
CA ALA A 256 0.63 -0.68 12.98
C ALA A 256 -0.48 0.16 12.34
N MET A 257 -1.37 0.70 13.19
CA MET A 257 -2.42 1.65 12.79
C MET A 257 -1.82 3.05 12.63
N ILE A 258 -0.87 3.18 11.72
CA ILE A 258 -0.22 4.46 11.42
C ILE A 258 -0.12 4.65 9.91
N PRO A 259 -0.49 5.83 9.40
CA PRO A 259 -0.30 6.10 7.98
C PRO A 259 1.19 6.33 7.68
N VAL A 260 1.62 5.83 6.54
CA VAL A 260 2.89 6.17 5.91
C VAL A 260 2.63 6.86 4.58
N MET A 261 3.52 7.71 4.14
CA MET A 261 3.43 8.28 2.80
C MET A 261 3.95 7.26 1.80
N SER A 262 3.08 6.80 0.93
CA SER A 262 3.41 5.87 -0.14
C SER A 262 4.03 6.58 -1.35
N ASN A 263 4.49 5.80 -2.31
CA ASN A 263 4.86 6.26 -3.65
C ASN A 263 4.43 5.21 -4.67
N SER A 264 3.73 5.61 -5.70
CA SER A 264 3.26 4.75 -6.79
C SER A 264 2.59 3.45 -6.30
N GLY A 265 1.71 3.57 -5.31
CA GLY A 265 0.95 2.46 -4.73
C GLY A 265 1.70 1.58 -3.74
N SER A 266 2.95 1.90 -3.37
CA SER A 266 3.74 1.14 -2.38
C SER A 266 4.18 2.00 -1.20
N GLY A 267 3.72 1.64 0.02
CA GLY A 267 4.15 2.32 1.24
C GLY A 267 5.63 2.14 1.53
N ASN A 268 6.18 0.93 1.36
CA ASN A 268 7.61 0.70 1.55
C ASN A 268 8.46 1.48 0.54
N GLN A 269 8.01 1.62 -0.70
CA GLN A 269 8.70 2.47 -1.68
C GLN A 269 8.70 3.94 -1.25
N GLY A 270 7.58 4.46 -0.75
CA GLY A 270 7.50 5.81 -0.20
C GLY A 270 8.42 6.01 1.01
N ILE A 271 8.48 5.03 1.92
CA ILE A 271 9.43 5.03 3.06
C ILE A 271 10.87 5.07 2.54
N CYS A 272 11.23 4.21 1.59
CA CYS A 272 12.58 4.15 1.03
C CYS A 272 12.95 5.40 0.21
N ALA A 273 11.99 6.07 -0.41
CA ALA A 273 12.22 7.34 -1.08
C ALA A 273 12.36 8.52 -0.11
N THR A 274 11.86 8.38 1.13
CA THR A 274 11.84 9.46 2.14
C THR A 274 12.95 9.35 3.16
N ASN A 275 12.97 8.25 3.94
CA ASN A 275 13.75 8.18 5.19
C ASN A 275 15.26 8.30 4.97
N PRO A 276 15.88 7.70 3.94
CA PRO A 276 17.30 7.91 3.66
C PRO A 276 17.67 9.37 3.44
N VAL A 277 16.84 10.09 2.67
CA VAL A 277 17.05 11.51 2.37
C VAL A 277 16.91 12.35 3.64
N VAL A 278 15.88 12.09 4.45
CA VAL A 278 15.61 12.83 5.68
C VAL A 278 16.72 12.61 6.70
N VAL A 279 17.14 11.37 6.94
CA VAL A 279 18.21 11.04 7.90
C VAL A 279 19.51 11.69 7.46
N TYR A 280 19.86 11.58 6.17
CA TYR A 280 21.05 12.21 5.63
C TYR A 280 21.02 13.73 5.86
N ALA A 281 19.92 14.38 5.49
CA ALA A 281 19.81 15.83 5.60
C ALA A 281 19.87 16.34 7.04
N LEU A 282 19.28 15.60 7.99
CA LEU A 282 19.30 15.96 9.40
C LEU A 282 20.70 15.80 10.01
N GLU A 283 21.42 14.74 9.68
CA GLU A 283 22.76 14.48 10.24
C GLU A 283 23.86 15.34 9.61
N ASN A 284 23.66 15.82 8.39
CA ASN A 284 24.60 16.76 7.74
C ASN A 284 24.18 18.21 7.91
N GLU A 285 23.17 18.50 8.76
CA GLU A 285 22.68 19.86 9.01
C GLU A 285 22.30 20.62 7.73
N ASN A 286 21.79 19.89 6.74
CA ASN A 286 21.30 20.48 5.49
C ASN A 286 20.11 21.41 5.74
N THR A 287 19.99 22.43 4.90
CA THR A 287 18.86 23.36 4.95
C THR A 287 17.53 22.65 4.59
N GLU A 288 16.41 23.23 5.01
CA GLU A 288 15.09 22.73 4.65
C GLU A 288 14.88 22.76 3.13
N GLU A 289 15.38 23.76 2.42
CA GLU A 289 15.32 23.82 0.96
C GLU A 289 16.05 22.64 0.31
N GLU A 290 17.27 22.32 0.74
CA GLU A 290 18.04 21.19 0.23
C GLU A 290 17.29 19.87 0.47
N MET A 291 16.70 19.70 1.66
CA MET A 291 15.89 18.53 1.98
C MET A 291 14.65 18.44 1.09
N ILE A 292 13.90 19.53 0.88
CA ILE A 292 12.72 19.56 0.00
C ILE A 292 13.11 19.15 -1.41
N ARG A 293 14.16 19.74 -1.96
CA ARG A 293 14.64 19.42 -3.33
C ARG A 293 15.10 17.98 -3.46
N ALA A 294 15.82 17.46 -2.48
CA ALA A 294 16.27 16.06 -2.45
C ALA A 294 15.10 15.08 -2.32
N LEU A 295 14.10 15.37 -1.48
CA LEU A 295 12.87 14.57 -1.37
C LEU A 295 12.09 14.57 -2.69
N MET A 296 11.92 15.74 -3.32
CA MET A 296 11.24 15.85 -4.60
C MET A 296 11.97 15.04 -5.69
N LEU A 297 13.29 15.15 -5.76
CA LEU A 297 14.10 14.37 -6.70
C LEU A 297 13.94 12.86 -6.46
N SER A 298 14.01 12.43 -5.22
CA SER A 298 13.88 11.01 -4.84
C SER A 298 12.51 10.45 -5.21
N HIS A 299 11.43 11.14 -4.84
CA HIS A 299 10.07 10.70 -5.13
C HIS A 299 9.75 10.71 -6.63
N LEU A 300 10.14 11.74 -7.36
CA LEU A 300 9.95 11.80 -8.82
C LEU A 300 10.76 10.76 -9.55
N THR A 301 11.99 10.46 -9.10
CA THR A 301 12.80 9.38 -9.69
C THR A 301 12.12 8.04 -9.52
N ALA A 302 11.53 7.77 -8.33
CA ALA A 302 10.76 6.55 -8.09
C ALA A 302 9.52 6.47 -9.01
N ILE A 303 8.77 7.57 -9.19
CA ILE A 303 7.63 7.64 -10.11
C ILE A 303 8.09 7.40 -11.56
N TYR A 304 9.17 8.05 -12.00
CA TYR A 304 9.75 7.85 -13.33
C TYR A 304 10.09 6.39 -13.63
N ILE A 305 10.75 5.72 -12.69
CA ILE A 305 11.06 4.29 -12.82
C ILE A 305 9.76 3.47 -12.92
N LYS A 306 8.77 3.80 -12.10
CA LYS A 306 7.48 3.09 -12.08
C LYS A 306 6.64 3.30 -13.35
N GLN A 307 6.73 4.43 -13.99
CA GLN A 307 6.09 4.63 -15.30
C GLN A 307 6.56 3.62 -16.34
N SER A 308 7.84 3.23 -16.29
CA SER A 308 8.41 2.22 -17.20
C SER A 308 8.12 0.77 -16.77
N LEU A 309 8.00 0.50 -15.47
CA LEU A 309 7.85 -0.85 -14.93
C LEU A 309 6.39 -1.27 -14.66
N GLY A 310 5.47 -0.32 -14.52
CA GLY A 310 4.09 -0.53 -14.09
C GLY A 310 3.92 -0.63 -12.58
N LYS A 311 2.68 -0.41 -12.11
CA LYS A 311 2.36 -0.20 -10.68
C LYS A 311 2.64 -1.40 -9.75
N LEU A 312 2.65 -2.63 -10.25
CA LEU A 312 2.84 -3.86 -9.46
C LEU A 312 4.24 -4.46 -9.54
N CYS A 313 5.16 -3.81 -10.24
CA CYS A 313 6.32 -4.50 -10.78
C CYS A 313 7.45 -4.80 -9.78
N LEU A 314 7.66 -4.01 -8.71
CA LEU A 314 8.86 -4.15 -7.88
C LEU A 314 8.95 -5.49 -7.15
N LEU A 315 7.83 -6.05 -6.70
CA LEU A 315 7.79 -7.36 -6.03
C LEU A 315 7.76 -8.55 -7.00
N TYR A 316 7.38 -8.31 -8.25
CA TYR A 316 7.30 -9.35 -9.27
C TYR A 316 8.65 -9.64 -9.92
N THR A 317 9.47 -8.61 -10.11
CA THR A 317 10.78 -8.70 -10.79
C THR A 317 11.97 -8.83 -9.85
N SER A 318 11.80 -8.53 -8.55
CA SER A 318 12.84 -8.74 -7.56
C SER A 318 12.81 -10.16 -7.04
N PRO A 319 13.93 -10.90 -7.04
CA PRO A 319 14.03 -12.18 -6.35
C PRO A 319 13.68 -11.95 -4.88
N SER A 320 12.68 -12.69 -4.39
CA SER A 320 12.30 -12.67 -2.99
C SER A 320 12.97 -13.84 -2.28
N PRO A 321 13.46 -13.68 -1.04
CA PRO A 321 13.94 -14.80 -0.24
C PRO A 321 12.87 -15.86 0.03
N ARG A 322 11.62 -15.62 -0.39
CA ARG A 322 10.48 -16.53 -0.26
C ARG A 322 10.13 -17.29 -1.55
N ASP A 323 10.87 -17.06 -2.65
CA ASP A 323 10.71 -17.75 -3.93
C ASP A 323 11.57 -19.04 -3.95
#